data_6f07f5885ec99786087aa2656cbde287
#
_entry.id   6f07f5885ec99786087aa2656cbde287
#
_cell.length_a   1.000
_cell.length_b   1.000
_cell.length_c   1.000
_cell.angle_alpha   90.00
_cell.angle_beta   90.00
_cell.angle_gamma   90.00
#
_symmetry.space_group_name_H-M   'P 1'
#
loop_
_entity.id
_entity.type
_entity.pdbx_description
1 polymer ?
#
loop_
_entity_poly.entity_id
_entity_poly.type
_entity_poly.pdbx_seq_one_letter_code
_entity_poly.pdbx_strand_id
1 'polypeptide(L)'
;LSNPPFSLKNWGREVAEANSYNRFNYGVAPASYGDLAFVQHMLASLNSKGVLATVVPHGILFRGGEEGKIRQAMLEDDLFEAVIGFPQNLFYGAGIPASVIILRKNKSEDKKGKVLFIEASQGFVKDGNKNKLREEDIANIISAYESFEDKEKYAKVVDIEDIRKNDYNLNITRYVDTSEEEEEIDIEEVLGRISER
;
A
#
# COMPACT_ATOMS: atom_id res chain seq x y z
N LEU A 1 11.80 0.42 -10.92
CA LEU A 1 10.36 0.67 -11.09
C LEU A 1 9.74 -0.46 -11.89
N SER A 2 8.54 -0.92 -11.50
CA SER A 2 7.85 -2.00 -12.19
C SER A 2 6.33 -1.90 -12.08
N ASN A 3 5.66 -2.47 -13.07
CA ASN A 3 4.22 -2.70 -13.08
C ASN A 3 3.98 -4.13 -13.60
N PRO A 4 4.12 -5.15 -12.74
CA PRO A 4 3.94 -6.54 -13.11
C PRO A 4 2.46 -6.85 -13.37
N PRO A 5 2.15 -7.97 -14.06
CA PRO A 5 0.77 -8.40 -14.24
C PRO A 5 0.10 -8.71 -12.90
N PHE A 6 -1.12 -8.18 -12.69
CA PHE A 6 -1.86 -8.36 -11.46
C PHE A 6 -2.45 -9.77 -11.37
N SER A 7 -2.33 -10.38 -10.19
CA SER A 7 -2.98 -11.63 -9.82
C SER A 7 -2.79 -12.75 -10.85
N LEU A 8 -1.57 -12.85 -11.40
CA LEU A 8 -1.23 -13.86 -12.39
C LEU A 8 -1.36 -15.25 -11.76
N LYS A 9 -2.17 -16.11 -12.39
CA LYS A 9 -2.30 -17.52 -12.04
C LYS A 9 -1.25 -18.36 -12.78
N ASN A 10 -0.89 -19.51 -12.20
CA ASN A 10 0.05 -20.46 -12.81
C ASN A 10 1.38 -19.80 -13.24
N TRP A 11 1.91 -18.94 -12.36
CA TRP A 11 3.09 -18.10 -12.59
C TRP A 11 4.43 -18.89 -12.52
N GLY A 12 4.38 -20.22 -12.38
CA GLY A 12 5.56 -21.09 -12.27
C GLY A 12 5.97 -21.36 -10.82
N ARG A 13 5.00 -21.49 -9.91
CA ARG A 13 5.23 -21.74 -8.48
C ARG A 13 6.13 -22.97 -8.24
N GLU A 14 5.95 -24.04 -8.96
CA GLU A 14 6.73 -25.30 -8.85
C GLU A 14 8.21 -25.07 -9.11
N VAL A 15 8.58 -24.12 -9.99
CA VAL A 15 9.96 -23.72 -10.24
C VAL A 15 10.48 -22.83 -9.09
N ALA A 16 9.60 -21.99 -8.55
CA ALA A 16 9.94 -21.10 -7.43
C ALA A 16 10.21 -21.86 -6.13
N GLU A 17 9.56 -23.01 -5.91
CA GLU A 17 9.77 -23.85 -4.72
C GLU A 17 11.21 -24.38 -4.62
N ALA A 18 11.90 -24.53 -5.74
CA ALA A 18 13.33 -24.89 -5.75
C ALA A 18 14.24 -23.76 -5.25
N ASN A 19 13.77 -22.51 -5.29
CA ASN A 19 14.45 -21.28 -4.84
C ASN A 19 15.94 -21.19 -5.23
N SER A 20 16.28 -21.63 -6.45
CA SER A 20 17.66 -21.85 -6.91
C SER A 20 18.55 -20.60 -6.85
N TYR A 21 17.97 -19.40 -6.70
CA TYR A 21 18.70 -18.12 -6.67
C TYR A 21 18.35 -17.29 -5.42
N ASN A 22 17.83 -17.92 -4.37
CA ASN A 22 17.42 -17.26 -3.13
C ASN A 22 16.43 -16.08 -3.36
N ARG A 23 15.51 -16.23 -4.34
CA ARG A 23 14.54 -15.18 -4.69
C ARG A 23 13.33 -15.18 -3.78
N PHE A 24 12.99 -16.32 -3.21
CA PHE A 24 11.74 -16.54 -2.46
C PHE A 24 12.02 -16.90 -0.99
N ASN A 25 12.97 -16.17 -0.38
CA ASN A 25 13.39 -16.42 1.00
C ASN A 25 12.29 -16.08 2.02
N TYR A 26 11.33 -15.25 1.66
CA TYR A 26 10.18 -14.91 2.51
C TYR A 26 9.00 -15.87 2.35
N GLY A 27 9.10 -16.83 1.44
CA GLY A 27 8.09 -17.85 1.16
C GLY A 27 7.65 -17.83 -0.31
N VAL A 28 6.97 -18.90 -0.72
CA VAL A 28 6.48 -19.04 -2.09
C VAL A 28 5.04 -18.54 -2.15
N ALA A 29 4.76 -17.60 -3.04
CA ALA A 29 3.43 -17.04 -3.25
C ALA A 29 2.42 -18.13 -3.72
N PRO A 30 1.11 -17.98 -3.43
CA PRO A 30 0.11 -18.96 -3.85
C PRO A 30 0.03 -19.06 -5.39
N ALA A 31 -0.31 -20.23 -5.91
CA ALA A 31 -0.44 -20.47 -7.35
C ALA A 31 -1.50 -19.56 -8.02
N SER A 32 -2.48 -19.09 -7.25
CA SER A 32 -3.57 -18.22 -7.71
C SER A 32 -3.20 -16.73 -7.79
N TYR A 33 -2.12 -16.31 -7.12
CA TYR A 33 -1.70 -14.90 -7.00
C TYR A 33 -0.18 -14.78 -7.00
N GLY A 34 0.41 -14.52 -8.17
CA GLY A 34 1.87 -14.37 -8.33
C GLY A 34 2.44 -13.01 -7.88
N ASP A 35 1.61 -12.09 -7.37
CA ASP A 35 2.00 -10.71 -7.11
C ASP A 35 3.26 -10.62 -6.22
N LEU A 36 3.27 -11.29 -5.07
CA LEU A 36 4.41 -11.29 -4.16
C LEU A 36 5.61 -12.11 -4.67
N ALA A 37 5.42 -12.99 -5.65
CA ALA A 37 6.56 -13.64 -6.31
C ALA A 37 7.34 -12.64 -7.18
N PHE A 38 6.65 -11.79 -7.93
CA PHE A 38 7.29 -10.70 -8.68
C PHE A 38 8.01 -9.72 -7.77
N VAL A 39 7.38 -9.33 -6.65
CA VAL A 39 7.97 -8.43 -5.66
C VAL A 39 9.26 -9.03 -5.10
N GLN A 40 9.26 -10.28 -4.68
CA GLN A 40 10.45 -10.95 -4.14
C GLN A 40 11.55 -11.10 -5.19
N HIS A 41 11.20 -11.44 -6.45
CA HIS A 41 12.17 -11.51 -7.53
C HIS A 41 12.87 -10.17 -7.76
N MET A 42 12.12 -9.07 -7.79
CA MET A 42 12.69 -7.73 -7.93
C MET A 42 13.56 -7.36 -6.72
N LEU A 43 13.08 -7.65 -5.51
CA LEU A 43 13.83 -7.41 -4.27
C LEU A 43 15.17 -8.18 -4.25
N ALA A 44 15.16 -9.45 -4.66
CA ALA A 44 16.37 -10.26 -4.76
C ALA A 44 17.38 -9.72 -5.77
N SER A 45 16.91 -9.01 -6.80
CA SER A 45 17.75 -8.39 -7.83
C SER A 45 18.39 -7.06 -7.39
N LEU A 46 17.98 -6.49 -6.26
CA LEU A 46 18.54 -5.25 -5.74
C LEU A 46 19.86 -5.49 -5.02
N ASN A 47 20.79 -4.55 -5.17
CA ASN A 47 21.97 -4.47 -4.29
C ASN A 47 21.60 -3.97 -2.88
N SER A 48 22.55 -3.86 -1.97
CA SER A 48 22.32 -3.45 -0.58
C SER A 48 21.77 -2.02 -0.42
N LYS A 49 21.96 -1.14 -1.42
CA LYS A 49 21.44 0.24 -1.44
C LYS A 49 20.20 0.39 -2.31
N GLY A 50 19.68 -0.74 -2.81
CA GLY A 50 18.61 -0.76 -3.78
C GLY A 50 17.26 -0.33 -3.20
N VAL A 51 16.48 0.33 -4.03
CA VAL A 51 15.09 0.73 -3.78
C VAL A 51 14.21 0.15 -4.88
N LEU A 52 13.09 -0.43 -4.50
CA LEU A 52 12.07 -0.93 -5.39
C LEU A 52 10.81 -0.08 -5.20
N ALA A 53 10.24 0.42 -6.27
CA ALA A 53 8.87 0.91 -6.29
C ALA A 53 8.10 0.12 -7.35
N THR A 54 7.00 -0.50 -6.95
CA THR A 54 6.20 -1.35 -7.84
C THR A 54 4.72 -1.18 -7.61
N VAL A 55 3.97 -1.22 -8.70
CA VAL A 55 2.51 -1.24 -8.67
C VAL A 55 2.06 -2.65 -8.31
N VAL A 56 1.08 -2.73 -7.40
CA VAL A 56 0.52 -3.99 -6.92
C VAL A 56 -1.01 -3.88 -6.78
N PRO A 57 -1.75 -4.98 -6.91
CA PRO A 57 -3.17 -4.96 -6.56
C PRO A 57 -3.33 -4.74 -5.05
N HIS A 58 -4.32 -3.92 -4.69
CA HIS A 58 -4.56 -3.54 -3.28
C HIS A 58 -4.67 -4.75 -2.34
N GLY A 59 -5.18 -5.87 -2.84
CA GLY A 59 -5.36 -7.10 -2.07
C GLY A 59 -4.09 -7.64 -1.40
N ILE A 60 -2.90 -7.45 -1.97
CA ILE A 60 -1.66 -7.93 -1.33
C ILE A 60 -1.41 -7.33 0.04
N LEU A 61 -2.00 -6.15 0.31
CA LEU A 61 -1.80 -5.42 1.55
C LEU A 61 -2.46 -6.11 2.76
N PHE A 62 -3.49 -6.95 2.52
CA PHE A 62 -4.26 -7.53 3.62
C PHE A 62 -4.65 -8.99 3.44
N ARG A 63 -4.54 -9.61 2.25
CA ARG A 63 -4.84 -11.03 2.10
C ARG A 63 -3.97 -11.87 3.05
N GLY A 64 -4.61 -12.88 3.67
CA GLY A 64 -3.97 -13.80 4.60
C GLY A 64 -3.25 -14.96 3.90
N GLY A 65 -3.09 -16.10 4.61
CA GLY A 65 -2.46 -17.29 4.09
C GLY A 65 -0.98 -17.11 3.75
N GLU A 66 -0.55 -17.63 2.60
CA GLU A 66 0.85 -17.54 2.15
C GLU A 66 1.29 -16.09 1.90
N GLU A 67 0.41 -15.25 1.31
CA GLU A 67 0.71 -13.83 1.11
C GLU A 67 0.89 -13.08 2.43
N GLY A 68 0.06 -13.39 3.44
CA GLY A 68 0.20 -12.82 4.77
C GLY A 68 1.54 -13.15 5.43
N LYS A 69 1.98 -14.41 5.31
CA LYS A 69 3.28 -14.86 5.86
C LYS A 69 4.46 -14.18 5.18
N ILE A 70 4.42 -14.05 3.85
CA ILE A 70 5.45 -13.35 3.08
C ILE A 70 5.51 -11.88 3.49
N ARG A 71 4.36 -11.22 3.56
CA ARG A 71 4.25 -9.81 3.97
C ARG A 71 4.78 -9.60 5.38
N GLN A 72 4.41 -10.47 6.33
CA GLN A 72 4.94 -10.45 7.69
C GLN A 72 6.46 -10.55 7.70
N ALA A 73 7.04 -11.56 7.05
CA ALA A 73 8.48 -11.78 7.03
C ALA A 73 9.24 -10.58 6.41
N MET A 74 8.70 -9.97 5.35
CA MET A 74 9.27 -8.78 4.73
C MET A 74 9.17 -7.53 5.63
N LEU A 75 8.12 -7.43 6.44
CA LEU A 75 7.97 -6.35 7.43
C LEU A 75 8.93 -6.52 8.61
N GLU A 76 9.11 -7.75 9.11
CA GLU A 76 10.08 -8.04 10.17
C GLU A 76 11.53 -7.75 9.74
N ASP A 77 11.84 -7.90 8.46
CA ASP A 77 13.13 -7.48 7.86
C ASP A 77 13.19 -5.97 7.53
N ASP A 78 12.21 -5.20 8.00
CA ASP A 78 12.14 -3.75 7.84
C ASP A 78 12.25 -3.25 6.38
N LEU A 79 11.69 -4.00 5.42
CA LEU A 79 11.81 -3.69 4.00
C LEU A 79 10.82 -2.65 3.49
N PHE A 80 9.61 -2.59 4.07
CA PHE A 80 8.59 -1.64 3.64
C PHE A 80 8.93 -0.22 4.08
N GLU A 81 9.17 0.69 3.12
CA GLU A 81 9.38 2.11 3.40
C GLU A 81 8.08 2.89 3.26
N ALA A 82 7.29 2.63 2.20
CA ALA A 82 6.00 3.30 2.01
C ALA A 82 4.98 2.41 1.30
N VAL A 83 3.70 2.71 1.56
CA VAL A 83 2.53 2.16 0.87
C VAL A 83 1.65 3.32 0.42
N ILE A 84 1.38 3.42 -0.88
CA ILE A 84 0.65 4.53 -1.49
C ILE A 84 -0.60 3.98 -2.17
N GLY A 85 -1.78 4.43 -1.75
CA GLY A 85 -3.06 4.09 -2.36
C GLY A 85 -3.39 5.00 -3.53
N PHE A 86 -3.84 4.41 -4.64
CA PHE A 86 -4.21 5.14 -5.84
C PHE A 86 -5.70 5.03 -6.16
N PRO A 87 -6.24 5.98 -6.94
CA PRO A 87 -7.61 5.92 -7.44
C PRO A 87 -7.88 4.62 -8.22
N GLN A 88 -9.11 4.14 -8.14
CA GLN A 88 -9.58 3.06 -9.02
C GLN A 88 -9.48 3.51 -10.50
N ASN A 89 -9.49 2.54 -11.40
CA ASN A 89 -9.46 2.80 -12.85
C ASN A 89 -8.29 3.69 -13.34
N LEU A 90 -7.18 3.73 -12.61
CA LEU A 90 -5.98 4.47 -13.00
C LEU A 90 -5.16 3.69 -14.05
N PHE A 91 -5.04 2.38 -13.87
CA PHE A 91 -4.21 1.52 -14.73
C PHE A 91 -5.04 0.83 -15.81
N TYR A 92 -4.44 0.65 -17.01
CA TYR A 92 -5.09 -0.04 -18.12
C TYR A 92 -5.38 -1.50 -17.77
N GLY A 93 -6.61 -1.95 -18.06
CA GLY A 93 -7.03 -3.33 -17.79
C GLY A 93 -7.33 -3.67 -16.32
N ALA A 94 -7.12 -2.74 -15.39
CA ALA A 94 -7.40 -2.94 -13.97
C ALA A 94 -8.50 -1.98 -13.51
N GLY A 95 -9.70 -2.51 -13.28
CA GLY A 95 -10.81 -1.78 -12.64
C GLY A 95 -10.72 -1.75 -11.12
N ILE A 96 -9.78 -2.52 -10.55
CA ILE A 96 -9.58 -2.63 -9.11
C ILE A 96 -8.63 -1.54 -8.59
N PRO A 97 -8.75 -1.15 -7.31
CA PRO A 97 -7.78 -0.27 -6.67
C PRO A 97 -6.37 -0.89 -6.75
N ALA A 98 -5.40 -0.08 -7.10
CA ALA A 98 -4.00 -0.43 -7.08
C ALA A 98 -3.26 0.39 -6.02
N SER A 99 -2.14 -0.11 -5.58
CA SER A 99 -1.24 0.59 -4.67
C SER A 99 0.18 0.55 -5.23
N VAL A 100 1.02 1.48 -4.84
CA VAL A 100 2.47 1.37 -5.01
C VAL A 100 3.07 1.04 -3.65
N ILE A 101 3.90 0.01 -3.62
CA ILE A 101 4.76 -0.25 -2.48
C ILE A 101 6.18 0.18 -2.80
N ILE A 102 6.83 0.81 -1.82
CA ILE A 102 8.24 1.16 -1.88
C ILE A 102 8.98 0.31 -0.85
N LEU A 103 9.92 -0.49 -1.34
CA LEU A 103 10.78 -1.35 -0.53
C LEU A 103 12.21 -0.87 -0.61
N ARG A 104 12.90 -0.86 0.53
CA ARG A 104 14.30 -0.44 0.64
C ARG A 104 15.07 -1.40 1.53
N LYS A 105 16.20 -1.93 1.03
CA LYS A 105 17.05 -2.84 1.81
C LYS A 105 17.77 -2.18 2.97
N ASN A 106 18.11 -0.91 2.83
CA ASN A 106 18.81 -0.13 3.86
C ASN A 106 18.08 1.21 4.03
N LYS A 107 17.18 1.30 4.98
CA LYS A 107 16.55 2.56 5.38
C LYS A 107 17.53 3.44 6.14
N SER A 108 17.35 4.77 6.04
CA SER A 108 18.01 5.72 6.93
C SER A 108 17.54 5.53 8.38
N GLU A 109 18.37 5.93 9.34
CA GLU A 109 18.09 5.69 10.77
C GLU A 109 16.76 6.27 11.24
N ASP A 110 16.35 7.41 10.69
CA ASP A 110 15.09 8.09 10.97
C ASP A 110 13.85 7.33 10.47
N LYS A 111 14.01 6.46 9.47
CA LYS A 111 12.94 5.66 8.85
C LYS A 111 12.92 4.19 9.29
N LYS A 112 13.94 3.73 9.99
CA LYS A 112 13.99 2.35 10.48
C LYS A 112 12.82 2.03 11.40
N GLY A 113 12.25 0.85 11.24
CA GLY A 113 11.11 0.39 12.02
C GLY A 113 9.81 1.13 11.76
N LYS A 114 9.72 1.91 10.66
CA LYS A 114 8.55 2.72 10.31
C LYS A 114 8.13 2.48 8.86
N VAL A 115 6.83 2.64 8.62
CA VAL A 115 6.23 2.58 7.27
C VAL A 115 5.36 3.83 7.08
N LEU A 116 5.55 4.51 5.95
CA LEU A 116 4.71 5.63 5.56
C LEU A 116 3.52 5.13 4.75
N PHE A 117 2.32 5.48 5.17
CA PHE A 117 1.08 5.26 4.42
C PHE A 117 0.62 6.57 3.80
N ILE A 118 0.32 6.56 2.49
CA ILE A 118 -0.21 7.71 1.76
C ILE A 118 -1.53 7.32 1.11
N GLU A 119 -2.61 8.03 1.44
CA GLU A 119 -3.93 7.83 0.86
C GLU A 119 -4.17 8.86 -0.25
N ALA A 120 -3.82 8.49 -1.48
CA ALA A 120 -3.95 9.35 -2.65
C ALA A 120 -5.14 8.98 -3.55
N SER A 121 -6.05 8.12 -3.09
CA SER A 121 -7.15 7.59 -3.92
C SER A 121 -8.18 8.64 -4.32
N GLN A 122 -8.23 9.78 -3.63
CA GLN A 122 -9.17 10.86 -3.90
C GLN A 122 -8.61 11.92 -4.88
N GLY A 123 -7.30 11.91 -5.13
CA GLY A 123 -6.63 12.88 -6.00
C GLY A 123 -6.64 12.43 -7.46
N PHE A 124 -7.65 12.81 -8.24
CA PHE A 124 -7.71 12.51 -9.67
C PHE A 124 -8.71 13.39 -10.43
N VAL A 125 -8.61 13.36 -11.75
CA VAL A 125 -9.65 13.81 -12.68
C VAL A 125 -10.11 12.64 -13.54
N LYS A 126 -11.34 12.71 -14.03
CA LYS A 126 -11.84 11.74 -15.00
C LYS A 126 -11.29 12.05 -16.39
N ASP A 127 -10.79 11.01 -17.07
CA ASP A 127 -10.34 11.04 -18.45
C ASP A 127 -11.06 9.89 -19.20
N GLY A 128 -12.23 10.21 -19.77
CA GLY A 128 -13.14 9.23 -20.34
C GLY A 128 -13.58 8.18 -19.30
N ASN A 129 -13.34 6.91 -19.60
CA ASN A 129 -13.66 5.79 -18.71
C ASN A 129 -12.58 5.50 -17.65
N LYS A 130 -11.57 6.37 -17.55
CA LYS A 130 -10.44 6.21 -16.63
C LYS A 130 -10.28 7.39 -15.72
N ASN A 131 -9.49 7.18 -14.68
CA ASN A 131 -9.00 8.24 -13.81
C ASN A 131 -7.56 8.57 -14.20
N LYS A 132 -7.18 9.83 -14.02
CA LYS A 132 -5.84 10.32 -14.29
C LYS A 132 -5.39 11.20 -13.12
N LEU A 133 -4.17 11.00 -12.66
CA LEU A 133 -3.54 11.89 -11.70
C LEU A 133 -3.18 13.22 -12.38
N ARG A 134 -3.47 14.32 -11.72
CA ARG A 134 -3.00 15.64 -12.11
C ARG A 134 -1.55 15.85 -11.64
N GLU A 135 -0.88 16.82 -12.17
CA GLU A 135 0.48 17.16 -11.71
C GLU A 135 0.51 17.52 -10.21
N GLU A 136 -0.53 18.19 -9.73
CA GLU A 136 -0.69 18.52 -8.30
C GLU A 136 -0.85 17.27 -7.42
N ASP A 137 -1.59 16.26 -7.88
CA ASP A 137 -1.77 14.99 -7.15
C ASP A 137 -0.43 14.26 -7.04
N ILE A 138 0.34 14.23 -8.13
CA ILE A 138 1.68 13.64 -8.16
C ILE A 138 2.63 14.43 -7.23
N ALA A 139 2.60 15.76 -7.29
CA ALA A 139 3.42 16.62 -6.44
C ALA A 139 3.09 16.41 -4.94
N ASN A 140 1.82 16.26 -4.60
CA ASN A 140 1.40 15.97 -3.23
C ASN A 140 1.91 14.62 -2.73
N ILE A 141 1.88 13.57 -3.57
CA ILE A 141 2.42 12.24 -3.24
C ILE A 141 3.93 12.34 -3.01
N ILE A 142 4.67 13.00 -3.92
CA ILE A 142 6.12 13.17 -3.81
C ILE A 142 6.46 13.94 -2.55
N SER A 143 5.79 15.07 -2.29
CA SER A 143 6.00 15.88 -1.10
C SER A 143 5.79 15.10 0.20
N ALA A 144 4.71 14.30 0.29
CA ALA A 144 4.44 13.46 1.46
C ALA A 144 5.50 12.35 1.63
N TYR A 145 5.96 11.75 0.53
CA TYR A 145 7.00 10.74 0.57
C TYR A 145 8.36 11.30 1.00
N GLU A 146 8.72 12.49 0.51
CA GLU A 146 9.99 13.15 0.84
C GLU A 146 10.02 13.66 2.28
N SER A 147 8.93 14.27 2.76
CA SER A 147 8.84 14.73 4.14
C SER A 147 8.85 13.60 5.15
N PHE A 148 8.25 12.45 4.79
CA PHE A 148 8.09 11.29 5.67
C PHE A 148 7.48 11.66 7.03
N GLU A 149 6.41 12.45 7.00
CA GLU A 149 5.71 12.99 8.17
C GLU A 149 4.21 12.74 8.08
N ASP A 150 3.55 12.82 9.23
CA ASP A 150 2.10 12.76 9.29
C ASP A 150 1.49 13.98 8.58
N LYS A 151 0.47 13.73 7.77
CA LYS A 151 -0.36 14.76 7.14
C LYS A 151 -1.82 14.35 7.30
N GLU A 152 -2.57 15.20 7.96
CA GLU A 152 -3.99 14.97 8.27
C GLU A 152 -4.76 14.48 7.04
N LYS A 153 -5.56 13.41 7.23
CA LYS A 153 -6.39 12.76 6.21
C LYS A 153 -5.67 12.30 4.93
N TYR A 154 -4.34 12.33 4.91
CA TYR A 154 -3.56 12.06 3.71
C TYR A 154 -2.38 11.13 3.91
N ALA A 155 -1.57 11.31 4.95
CA ALA A 155 -0.38 10.49 5.18
C ALA A 155 -0.17 10.21 6.66
N LYS A 156 0.33 8.99 6.96
CA LYS A 156 0.63 8.56 8.33
C LYS A 156 1.91 7.75 8.37
N VAL A 157 2.81 8.11 9.26
CA VAL A 157 3.98 7.30 9.62
C VAL A 157 3.59 6.36 10.75
N VAL A 158 3.78 5.07 10.56
CA VAL A 158 3.35 4.03 11.50
C VAL A 158 4.54 3.17 11.89
N ASP A 159 4.72 2.95 13.18
CA ASP A 159 5.74 2.03 13.67
C ASP A 159 5.38 0.57 13.35
N ILE A 160 6.38 -0.25 13.04
CA ILE A 160 6.18 -1.69 12.76
C ILE A 160 5.48 -2.39 13.92
N GLU A 161 5.71 -1.96 15.18
CA GLU A 161 5.02 -2.50 16.35
C GLU A 161 3.49 -2.35 16.25
N ASP A 162 3.01 -1.24 15.74
CA ASP A 162 1.56 -1.03 15.58
C ASP A 162 1.01 -1.80 14.38
N ILE A 163 1.81 -1.96 13.32
CA ILE A 163 1.46 -2.83 12.19
C ILE A 163 1.39 -4.30 12.67
N ARG A 164 2.30 -4.73 13.52
CA ARG A 164 2.31 -6.07 14.14
C ARG A 164 1.03 -6.31 14.97
N LYS A 165 0.59 -5.35 15.78
CA LYS A 165 -0.68 -5.40 16.52
C LYS A 165 -1.92 -5.49 15.62
N ASN A 166 -1.79 -5.04 14.38
CA ASN A 166 -2.82 -5.11 13.35
C ASN A 166 -2.63 -6.32 12.39
N ASP A 167 -2.05 -7.43 12.87
CA ASP A 167 -1.83 -8.66 12.12
C ASP A 167 -1.06 -8.45 10.80
N TYR A 168 -0.09 -7.55 10.79
CA TYR A 168 0.69 -7.17 9.60
C TYR A 168 -0.17 -6.75 8.41
N ASN A 169 -1.34 -6.21 8.68
CA ASN A 169 -2.25 -5.68 7.69
C ASN A 169 -1.78 -4.29 7.25
N LEU A 170 -1.54 -4.09 5.96
CA LEU A 170 -1.07 -2.84 5.37
C LEU A 170 -2.19 -2.07 4.66
N ASN A 171 -3.47 -2.38 4.93
CA ASN A 171 -4.57 -1.60 4.36
C ASN A 171 -4.51 -0.16 4.87
N ILE A 172 -4.35 0.77 3.94
CA ILE A 172 -4.08 2.19 4.21
C ILE A 172 -5.15 2.82 5.10
N THR A 173 -6.42 2.48 4.86
CA THR A 173 -7.56 3.03 5.64
C THR A 173 -7.56 2.64 7.12
N ARG A 174 -6.72 1.69 7.53
CA ARG A 174 -6.51 1.38 8.95
C ARG A 174 -5.62 2.39 9.67
N TYR A 175 -4.84 3.15 8.93
CA TYR A 175 -3.82 4.06 9.48
C TYR A 175 -4.08 5.51 9.12
N VAL A 176 -4.64 5.76 7.93
CA VAL A 176 -5.01 7.10 7.48
C VAL A 176 -6.53 7.22 7.55
N ASP A 177 -7.00 7.99 8.51
CA ASP A 177 -8.43 8.29 8.64
C ASP A 177 -8.80 9.43 7.68
N THR A 178 -9.64 9.12 6.70
CA THR A 178 -10.15 10.07 5.72
C THR A 178 -11.59 10.49 6.00
N SER A 179 -12.17 10.06 7.13
CA SER A 179 -13.53 10.44 7.50
C SER A 179 -13.62 11.96 7.70
N GLU A 180 -14.71 12.53 7.21
CA GLU A 180 -15.09 13.88 7.62
C GLU A 180 -15.56 13.81 9.07
N GLU A 181 -15.17 14.77 9.90
CA GLU A 181 -15.76 14.92 11.23
C GLU A 181 -17.25 15.09 11.01
N GLU A 182 -18.06 14.14 11.51
CA GLU A 182 -19.50 14.33 11.56
C GLU A 182 -19.74 15.58 12.43
N GLU A 183 -20.37 16.61 11.85
CA GLU A 183 -20.84 17.73 12.64
C GLU A 183 -21.68 17.16 13.79
N GLU A 184 -21.29 17.41 15.04
CA GLU A 184 -22.10 17.06 16.19
C GLU A 184 -23.45 17.73 16.00
N ILE A 185 -24.45 16.93 15.60
CA ILE A 185 -25.80 17.41 15.47
C ILE A 185 -26.30 17.67 16.89
N ASP A 186 -26.40 18.92 17.27
CA ASP A 186 -26.99 19.31 18.53
C ASP A 186 -28.47 18.88 18.52
N ILE A 187 -28.73 17.77 19.20
CA ILE A 187 -30.06 17.15 19.26
C ILE A 187 -31.07 18.14 19.88
N GLU A 188 -30.65 19.05 20.78
CA GLU A 188 -31.51 20.05 21.40
C GLU A 188 -31.93 21.13 20.37
N GLU A 189 -31.01 21.54 19.50
CA GLU A 189 -31.32 22.49 18.40
C GLU A 189 -32.29 21.88 17.38
N VAL A 190 -32.10 20.61 17.03
CA VAL A 190 -33.00 19.91 16.10
C VAL A 190 -34.38 19.70 16.71
N LEU A 191 -34.47 19.33 17.99
CA LEU A 191 -35.74 19.18 18.71
C LEU A 191 -36.49 20.53 18.87
N GLY A 192 -35.75 21.62 19.09
CA GLY A 192 -36.30 22.97 19.12
C GLY A 192 -36.98 23.35 17.79
N ARG A 193 -36.32 23.07 16.66
CA ARG A 193 -36.90 23.34 15.32
C ARG A 193 -38.11 22.49 14.98
N ILE A 194 -38.28 21.31 15.57
CA ILE A 194 -39.43 20.43 15.36
C ILE A 194 -40.64 20.90 16.22
N SER A 195 -40.39 21.45 17.40
CA SER A 195 -41.45 21.91 18.30
C SER A 195 -42.08 23.27 17.92
N GLU A 196 -41.44 24.04 17.02
CA GLU A 196 -41.93 25.32 16.50
C GLU A 196 -42.81 25.17 15.22
N ARG A 197 -43.09 23.97 14.78
CA ARG A 197 -44.00 23.65 13.66
C ARG A 197 -45.28 22.97 14.18
#